data_807dc42ecb95a0af48e66f9a164f4b9b
#
_entry.id   807dc42ecb95a0af48e66f9a164f4b9b
#
_cell.length_a   1.000
_cell.length_b   1.000
_cell.length_c   1.000
_cell.angle_alpha   90.00
_cell.angle_beta   90.00
_cell.angle_gamma   90.00
#
_symmetry.space_group_name_H-M   'P 1'
#
loop_
_entity.id
_entity.type
_entity.pdbx_description
1 polymer ?
#
loop_
_entity_poly.entity_id
_entity_poly.type
_entity_poly.pdbx_seq_one_letter_code
_entity_poly.pdbx_strand_id
1 'polypeptide(L)'
;MIRLGSLAGYAFEGPRVLAGWTPPARPGVYAILYKPEPDTKADKYAVIYVSHADDLSTERFPFSHPRASCWIRRAGDRFKLYVCFLEVPGGLRSHRELITHELIAVYHPGCNSDQYDPAWKDQWIGEYTAPTAGPLTTDRDPSTGP
;
A
#
# COMPACT_ATOMS: atom_id res chain seq x y z
N MET A 1 -3.68 -9.10 5.21
CA MET A 1 -3.59 -7.76 5.83
C MET A 1 -2.15 -7.28 5.86
N ILE A 2 -1.94 -6.02 5.62
CA ILE A 2 -0.62 -5.43 5.62
C ILE A 2 -0.64 -4.16 6.46
N ARG A 3 0.43 -3.88 7.19
CA ARG A 3 0.50 -2.71 8.04
C ARG A 3 1.43 -1.67 7.43
N LEU A 4 0.91 -0.48 7.22
CA LEU A 4 1.66 0.65 6.67
C LEU A 4 1.81 1.74 7.71
N GLY A 5 2.93 2.45 7.63
CA GLY A 5 3.21 3.58 8.50
C GLY A 5 4.35 3.30 9.46
N SER A 6 4.63 4.26 10.33
CA SER A 6 5.65 4.12 11.37
C SER A 6 5.02 3.57 12.65
N LEU A 7 5.85 3.02 13.53
CA LEU A 7 5.42 2.46 14.82
C LEU A 7 4.32 1.41 14.60
N ALA A 8 3.16 1.60 15.23
CA ALA A 8 2.05 0.68 15.09
C ALA A 8 1.42 0.72 13.69
N GLY A 9 1.49 1.84 13.03
CA GLY A 9 0.97 2.01 11.69
C GLY A 9 -0.54 1.81 11.58
N TYR A 10 -0.98 1.60 10.34
CA TYR A 10 -2.39 1.36 10.03
C TYR A 10 -2.54 0.00 9.36
N ALA A 11 -3.56 -0.74 9.73
CA ALA A 11 -3.83 -2.06 9.17
C ALA A 11 -4.67 -1.92 7.92
N PHE A 12 -4.07 -2.14 6.76
CA PHE A 12 -4.72 -2.07 5.47
C PHE A 12 -5.19 -3.46 5.04
N GLU A 13 -6.32 -3.52 4.37
CA GLU A 13 -6.78 -4.75 3.74
C GLU A 13 -5.97 -5.01 2.48
N GLY A 14 -5.64 -6.25 2.22
CA GLY A 14 -4.80 -6.69 1.13
C GLY A 14 -3.46 -7.19 1.63
N PRO A 15 -2.45 -7.25 0.78
CA PRO A 15 -2.47 -6.79 -0.62
C PRO A 15 -3.27 -7.71 -1.53
N ARG A 16 -3.84 -7.13 -2.58
CA ARG A 16 -4.56 -7.86 -3.62
C ARG A 16 -3.97 -7.52 -4.97
N VAL A 17 -4.01 -8.47 -5.90
CA VAL A 17 -3.56 -8.19 -7.26
C VAL A 17 -4.42 -7.08 -7.85
N LEU A 18 -3.77 -6.01 -8.32
CA LEU A 18 -4.48 -4.83 -8.80
C LEU A 18 -5.32 -5.15 -10.05
N ALA A 19 -4.82 -5.98 -10.94
CA ALA A 19 -5.45 -6.26 -12.23
C ALA A 19 -6.88 -6.79 -12.11
N GLY A 20 -7.19 -7.53 -11.05
CA GLY A 20 -8.53 -8.09 -10.86
C GLY A 20 -9.33 -7.44 -9.74
N TRP A 21 -8.84 -6.34 -9.20
CA TRP A 21 -9.47 -5.75 -8.03
C TRP A 21 -10.66 -4.86 -8.40
N THR A 22 -11.74 -5.05 -7.67
CA THR A 22 -12.93 -4.20 -7.76
C THR A 22 -12.99 -3.35 -6.49
N PRO A 23 -12.77 -2.04 -6.58
CA PRO A 23 -12.79 -1.20 -5.40
C PRO A 23 -14.18 -1.02 -4.83
N PRO A 24 -14.31 -0.94 -3.49
CA PRO A 24 -15.60 -0.65 -2.88
C PRO A 24 -16.01 0.80 -3.14
N ALA A 25 -17.33 1.04 -3.20
CA ALA A 25 -17.88 2.38 -3.35
C ALA A 25 -17.92 3.08 -1.99
N ARG A 26 -16.76 3.32 -1.42
CA ARG A 26 -16.61 3.89 -0.07
C ARG A 26 -15.40 4.79 0.00
N PRO A 27 -15.39 5.73 0.96
CA PRO A 27 -14.19 6.56 1.17
C PRO A 27 -13.08 5.74 1.80
N GLY A 28 -11.86 6.04 1.42
CA GLY A 28 -10.71 5.34 1.99
C GLY A 28 -9.38 5.87 1.52
N VAL A 29 -8.34 5.34 2.14
CA VAL A 29 -6.94 5.55 1.76
C VAL A 29 -6.47 4.27 1.06
N TYR A 30 -5.68 4.41 0.03
CA TYR A 30 -5.14 3.25 -0.66
C TYR A 30 -3.67 3.44 -1.00
N ALA A 31 -2.98 2.32 -1.16
CA ALA A 31 -1.58 2.32 -1.57
C ALA A 31 -1.40 1.32 -2.70
N ILE A 32 -0.58 1.70 -3.66
CA ILE A 32 -0.18 0.81 -4.74
C ILE A 32 1.21 0.29 -4.42
N LEU A 33 1.36 -1.02 -4.54
CA LEU A 33 2.58 -1.73 -4.22
C LEU A 33 3.02 -2.53 -5.44
N TYR A 34 4.29 -2.87 -5.49
CA TYR A 34 4.70 -3.88 -6.45
C TYR A 34 5.63 -4.90 -5.79
N LYS A 35 5.67 -6.07 -6.40
CA LYS A 35 6.47 -7.18 -5.94
C LYS A 35 7.39 -7.57 -7.09
N PRO A 36 8.72 -7.43 -6.94
CA PRO A 36 9.63 -7.64 -8.06
C PRO A 36 9.68 -9.09 -8.52
N GLU A 37 9.47 -10.01 -7.60
CA GLU A 37 9.52 -11.45 -7.89
C GLU A 37 8.31 -12.12 -7.26
N PRO A 38 7.23 -12.32 -8.04
CA PRO A 38 5.98 -12.88 -7.50
C PRO A 38 6.13 -14.24 -6.84
N ASP A 39 7.12 -15.02 -7.27
CA ASP A 39 7.32 -16.38 -6.77
C ASP A 39 8.29 -16.50 -5.61
N THR A 40 8.81 -15.38 -5.10
CA THR A 40 9.71 -15.45 -3.95
C THR A 40 8.93 -15.81 -2.68
N LYS A 41 9.59 -16.55 -1.81
CA LYS A 41 9.00 -16.94 -0.52
C LYS A 41 8.84 -15.76 0.41
N ALA A 42 9.71 -14.77 0.32
CA ALA A 42 9.62 -13.58 1.14
C ALA A 42 8.68 -12.58 0.48
N ASP A 43 7.54 -12.35 1.10
CA ASP A 43 6.56 -11.39 0.58
C ASP A 43 6.99 -9.98 0.93
N LYS A 44 7.77 -9.38 0.03
CA LYS A 44 8.22 -8.00 0.17
C LYS A 44 7.59 -7.16 -0.91
N TYR A 45 7.08 -6.02 -0.50
CA TYR A 45 6.41 -5.07 -1.38
C TYR A 45 7.06 -3.71 -1.29
N ALA A 46 7.17 -3.03 -2.43
CA ALA A 46 7.59 -1.63 -2.46
C ALA A 46 6.35 -0.76 -2.56
N VAL A 47 6.27 0.27 -1.73
CA VAL A 47 5.17 1.22 -1.77
C VAL A 47 5.51 2.30 -2.79
N ILE A 48 4.73 2.38 -3.87
CA ILE A 48 5.05 3.29 -4.97
C ILE A 48 4.04 4.42 -5.15
N TYR A 49 2.86 4.33 -4.53
CA TYR A 49 1.86 5.38 -4.61
C TYR A 49 0.91 5.28 -3.42
N VAL A 50 0.56 6.42 -2.84
CA VAL A 50 -0.42 6.51 -1.76
C VAL A 50 -1.36 7.66 -2.06
N SER A 51 -2.67 7.42 -1.93
CA SER A 51 -3.67 8.47 -2.11
C SER A 51 -4.94 8.12 -1.34
N HIS A 52 -5.92 8.97 -1.44
CA HIS A 52 -7.23 8.75 -0.84
C HIS A 52 -8.33 9.21 -1.78
N ALA A 53 -9.54 8.76 -1.53
CA ALA A 53 -10.69 9.13 -2.34
C ALA A 53 -11.94 9.20 -1.47
N ASP A 54 -12.88 10.05 -1.88
CA ASP A 54 -14.21 10.09 -1.27
C ASP A 54 -15.00 8.84 -1.63
N ASP A 55 -14.68 8.25 -2.79
CA ASP A 55 -15.28 7.00 -3.27
C ASP A 55 -14.22 6.27 -4.09
N LEU A 56 -13.72 5.16 -3.57
CA LEU A 56 -12.67 4.40 -4.23
C LEU A 56 -13.09 3.87 -5.60
N SER A 57 -14.38 3.62 -5.80
CA SER A 57 -14.87 3.11 -7.07
C SER A 57 -14.77 4.12 -8.22
N THR A 58 -14.57 5.40 -7.91
CA THR A 58 -14.46 6.46 -8.93
C THR A 58 -13.02 6.74 -9.36
N GLU A 59 -12.03 6.07 -8.76
CA GLU A 59 -10.61 6.31 -9.05
C GLU A 59 -10.13 5.65 -10.35
N ARG A 60 -11.00 4.97 -11.05
CA ARG A 60 -10.74 4.34 -12.35
C ARG A 60 -9.66 3.24 -12.28
N PHE A 61 -9.72 2.46 -11.22
CA PHE A 61 -8.91 1.25 -11.15
C PHE A 61 -9.37 0.21 -12.18
N PRO A 62 -8.50 -0.70 -12.62
CA PRO A 62 -7.10 -0.77 -12.17
C PRO A 62 -6.14 0.11 -12.96
N PHE A 63 -6.34 0.31 -14.25
CA PHE A 63 -5.31 0.93 -15.07
C PHE A 63 -5.74 2.18 -15.82
N SER A 64 -6.97 2.63 -15.62
CA SER A 64 -7.43 3.91 -16.16
C SER A 64 -7.13 5.09 -15.24
N HIS A 65 -6.54 4.81 -14.09
CA HIS A 65 -6.11 5.82 -13.14
C HIS A 65 -5.02 6.71 -13.77
N PRO A 66 -5.01 8.02 -13.50
CA PRO A 66 -4.02 8.93 -14.07
C PRO A 66 -2.56 8.56 -13.78
N ARG A 67 -2.32 7.85 -12.69
CA ARG A 67 -0.96 7.46 -12.30
C ARG A 67 -0.60 6.03 -12.69
N ALA A 68 -1.49 5.31 -13.35
CA ALA A 68 -1.26 3.90 -13.67
C ALA A 68 -0.02 3.70 -14.54
N SER A 69 0.27 4.62 -15.45
CA SER A 69 1.48 4.50 -16.28
C SER A 69 2.75 4.53 -15.45
N CYS A 70 2.78 5.35 -14.39
CA CYS A 70 3.91 5.37 -13.47
C CYS A 70 4.04 4.04 -12.72
N TRP A 71 2.94 3.50 -12.25
CA TRP A 71 2.94 2.22 -11.53
C TRP A 71 3.49 1.10 -12.40
N ILE A 72 2.98 1.01 -13.64
CA ILE A 72 3.41 -0.03 -14.58
C ILE A 72 4.88 0.14 -14.92
N ARG A 73 5.31 1.37 -15.15
CA ARG A 73 6.70 1.66 -15.46
C ARG A 73 7.63 1.23 -14.33
N ARG A 74 7.25 1.54 -13.08
CA ARG A 74 8.07 1.20 -11.92
C ARG A 74 8.12 -0.30 -11.66
N ALA A 75 6.99 -0.98 -11.78
CA ALA A 75 6.90 -2.41 -11.57
C ALA A 75 7.48 -3.22 -12.74
N GLY A 76 7.46 -2.65 -13.93
CA GLY A 76 7.88 -3.33 -15.15
C GLY A 76 6.80 -4.18 -15.78
N ASP A 77 5.74 -4.50 -15.06
CA ASP A 77 4.65 -5.36 -15.51
C ASP A 77 3.41 -5.06 -14.69
N ARG A 78 2.26 -4.90 -15.37
CA ARG A 78 0.99 -4.64 -14.68
C ARG A 78 0.57 -5.76 -13.72
N PHE A 79 1.01 -6.98 -13.97
CA PHE A 79 0.66 -8.12 -13.12
C PHE A 79 1.51 -8.22 -11.85
N LYS A 80 2.51 -7.37 -11.72
CA LYS A 80 3.30 -7.26 -10.49
C LYS A 80 2.76 -6.18 -9.54
N LEU A 81 1.66 -5.55 -9.91
CA LEU A 81 1.06 -4.49 -9.12
C LEU A 81 0.02 -5.04 -8.14
N TYR A 82 0.03 -4.51 -6.95
CA TYR A 82 -0.88 -4.88 -5.87
C TYR A 82 -1.48 -3.61 -5.28
N VAL A 83 -2.61 -3.77 -4.63
CA VAL A 83 -3.30 -2.67 -3.95
C VAL A 83 -3.66 -3.10 -2.54
N CYS A 84 -3.54 -2.18 -1.60
CA CYS A 84 -4.12 -2.34 -0.27
C CYS A 84 -4.90 -1.07 0.05
N PHE A 85 -5.91 -1.19 0.89
CA PHE A 85 -6.78 -0.06 1.20
C PHE A 85 -7.25 -0.09 2.64
N LEU A 86 -7.58 1.10 3.13
CA LEU A 86 -8.07 1.30 4.48
C LEU A 86 -9.34 2.14 4.40
N GLU A 87 -10.46 1.58 4.85
CA GLU A 87 -11.69 2.36 4.98
C GLU A 87 -11.58 3.19 6.26
N VAL A 88 -11.81 4.49 6.12
CA VAL A 88 -11.69 5.40 7.25
C VAL A 88 -13.08 5.62 7.85
N PRO A 89 -13.32 5.21 9.09
CA PRO A 89 -14.61 5.38 9.74
C PRO A 89 -15.04 6.86 9.75
N GLY A 90 -16.32 7.08 9.48
CA GLY A 90 -16.85 8.43 9.41
C GLY A 90 -16.59 9.16 8.11
N GLY A 91 -15.69 8.66 7.27
CA GLY A 91 -15.43 9.21 5.94
C GLY A 91 -14.88 10.62 5.92
N LEU A 92 -14.29 11.11 7.03
CA LEU A 92 -13.79 12.47 7.10
C LEU A 92 -12.59 12.66 6.18
N ARG A 93 -12.69 13.62 5.29
CA ARG A 93 -11.63 13.92 4.34
C ARG A 93 -10.34 14.34 5.04
N SER A 94 -10.43 15.17 6.08
CA SER A 94 -9.26 15.61 6.83
C SER A 94 -8.52 14.44 7.45
N HIS A 95 -9.23 13.43 7.93
CA HIS A 95 -8.61 12.24 8.50
C HIS A 95 -7.88 11.43 7.42
N ARG A 96 -8.50 11.27 6.25
CA ARG A 96 -7.87 10.57 5.12
C ARG A 96 -6.62 11.32 4.65
N GLU A 97 -6.69 12.64 4.57
CA GLU A 97 -5.54 13.46 4.19
C GLU A 97 -4.39 13.32 5.18
N LEU A 98 -4.69 13.30 6.47
CA LEU A 98 -3.66 13.13 7.49
C LEU A 98 -2.94 11.79 7.33
N ILE A 99 -3.68 10.70 7.19
CA ILE A 99 -3.11 9.37 7.00
C ILE A 99 -2.26 9.32 5.73
N THR A 100 -2.78 9.88 4.64
CA THR A 100 -2.07 9.92 3.37
C THR A 100 -0.74 10.66 3.50
N HIS A 101 -0.74 11.82 4.14
CA HIS A 101 0.48 12.60 4.34
C HIS A 101 1.49 11.86 5.21
N GLU A 102 1.04 11.17 6.25
CA GLU A 102 1.93 10.37 7.08
C GLU A 102 2.61 9.27 6.27
N LEU A 103 1.85 8.56 5.44
CA LEU A 103 2.40 7.47 4.65
C LEU A 103 3.35 7.98 3.57
N ILE A 104 3.04 9.11 2.96
CA ILE A 104 3.95 9.73 1.98
C ILE A 104 5.27 10.10 2.66
N ALA A 105 5.20 10.64 3.87
CA ALA A 105 6.40 11.01 4.61
C ALA A 105 7.26 9.81 4.99
N VAL A 106 6.64 8.66 5.24
CA VAL A 106 7.36 7.44 5.60
C VAL A 106 7.98 6.78 4.38
N TYR A 107 7.22 6.63 3.29
CA TYR A 107 7.64 5.79 2.16
C TYR A 107 8.22 6.57 1.00
N HIS A 108 7.98 7.87 0.92
CA HIS A 108 8.43 8.70 -0.23
C HIS A 108 8.10 8.05 -1.56
N PRO A 109 6.83 7.67 -1.79
CA PRO A 109 6.47 6.91 -2.99
C PRO A 109 6.67 7.74 -4.25
N GLY A 110 7.45 7.20 -5.17
CA GLY A 110 7.89 7.97 -6.33
C GLY A 110 6.76 8.33 -7.29
N CYS A 111 5.71 7.53 -7.38
CA CYS A 111 4.59 7.82 -8.27
C CYS A 111 3.65 8.90 -7.72
N ASN A 112 3.89 9.40 -6.52
CA ASN A 112 3.20 10.57 -6.01
C ASN A 112 3.79 11.86 -6.58
N SER A 113 4.99 11.80 -7.12
CA SER A 113 5.61 12.95 -7.79
C SER A 113 5.07 13.11 -9.20
N ASP A 114 5.01 14.36 -9.68
CA ASP A 114 4.59 14.63 -11.05
C ASP A 114 5.62 14.20 -12.08
N GLN A 115 6.88 14.05 -11.67
CA GLN A 115 7.96 13.63 -12.55
C GLN A 115 8.53 12.31 -12.07
N TYR A 116 8.64 11.37 -13.00
CA TYR A 116 9.23 10.09 -12.72
C TYR A 116 10.75 10.24 -12.57
N ASP A 117 11.27 9.80 -11.43
CA ASP A 117 12.70 9.79 -11.16
C ASP A 117 13.18 8.34 -11.09
N PRO A 118 13.89 7.83 -12.12
CA PRO A 118 14.35 6.45 -12.10
C PRO A 118 15.37 6.16 -10.99
N ALA A 119 15.95 7.19 -10.39
CA ALA A 119 16.91 7.02 -9.31
C ALA A 119 16.25 6.92 -7.94
N TRP A 120 14.93 7.07 -7.84
CA TRP A 120 14.27 6.97 -6.54
C TRP A 120 14.44 5.57 -5.96
N LYS A 121 14.56 5.51 -4.64
CA LYS A 121 14.72 4.24 -3.94
C LYS A 121 13.41 3.85 -3.27
N ASP A 122 13.01 2.60 -3.51
CA ASP A 122 11.80 2.05 -2.91
C ASP A 122 11.98 1.82 -1.42
N GLN A 123 10.91 2.02 -0.68
CA GLN A 123 10.83 1.60 0.71
C GLN A 123 10.05 0.29 0.74
N TRP A 124 10.66 -0.73 1.31
CA TRP A 124 10.14 -2.09 1.29
C TRP A 124 9.45 -2.44 2.60
N ILE A 125 8.34 -3.14 2.49
CA ILE A 125 7.59 -3.65 3.63
C ILE A 125 7.28 -5.11 3.43
N GLY A 126 7.18 -5.85 4.53
CA GLY A 126 6.71 -7.22 4.50
C GLY A 126 5.20 -7.28 4.73
N GLU A 127 4.58 -8.37 4.31
CA GLU A 127 3.18 -8.58 4.62
C GLU A 127 2.99 -8.75 6.12
N TYR A 128 2.08 -7.97 6.70
CA TYR A 128 1.78 -8.09 8.12
C TYR A 128 0.79 -9.21 8.35
N THR A 129 1.16 -10.12 9.21
CA THR A 129 0.24 -11.14 9.71
C THR A 129 -0.13 -10.76 11.13
N ALA A 130 -1.41 -10.52 11.38
CA ALA A 130 -1.87 -10.18 12.72
C ALA A 130 -1.44 -11.25 13.70
N PRO A 131 -0.93 -10.90 14.88
CA PRO A 131 -0.57 -11.91 15.86
C PRO A 131 -1.80 -12.71 16.24
N THR A 132 -1.61 -14.02 16.34
CA THR A 132 -2.66 -14.87 16.89
C THR A 132 -2.89 -14.48 18.35
N ALA A 133 -3.96 -14.97 18.94
CA ALA A 133 -4.32 -14.61 20.30
C ALA A 133 -3.26 -14.93 21.34
N GLY A 134 -2.11 -15.37 20.91
CA GLY A 134 -0.99 -15.60 21.81
C GLY A 134 -0.29 -14.33 22.22
N PRO A 135 0.78 -14.46 22.98
CA PRO A 135 1.54 -13.30 23.44
C PRO A 135 2.15 -12.57 22.26
N LEU A 136 2.39 -11.43 22.55
CA LEU A 136 2.96 -10.60 21.54
C LEU A 136 4.46 -10.65 21.58
N THR A 137 4.73 -11.31 21.76
CA THR A 137 5.81 -11.00 21.82
C THR A 137 6.57 -10.73 21.03
N THR A 138 6.44 -11.11 21.21
CA THR A 138 7.15 -10.61 20.67
C THR A 138 7.64 -10.66 20.11
N ASP A 139 7.78 -11.20 20.02
CA ASP A 139 8.26 -11.01 19.26
C ASP A 139 8.64 -11.18 18.95
N ARG A 140 8.65 -11.88 18.82
CA ARG A 140 9.09 -11.84 18.36
C ARG A 140 9.38 -11.79 17.78
N ASP A 141 9.44 -12.54 18.09
CA ASP A 141 9.82 -12.32 17.59
C ASP A 141 10.20 -12.30 17.34
N PRO A 142 10.24 -12.95 17.58
CA PRO A 142 10.79 -12.67 17.25
C PRO A 142 11.16 -12.51 16.97
N SER A 143 11.13 -13.12 16.95
CA SER A 143 11.53 -12.59 16.66
C SER A 143 11.75 -12.27 16.84
N THR A 144 11.72 -12.87 17.17
CA THR A 144 12.00 -12.23 17.39
C THR A 144 12.40 -11.99 17.67
N GLY A 145 12.14 -12.67 17.99
CA GLY A 145 12.56 -12.12 18.04
C GLY A 145 12.82 -12.09 18.25
N PRO A 146 13.09 -12.47 18.51
CA PRO A 146 13.46 -12.05 18.67
C PRO A 146 13.67 -11.93 18.63
#